data_5558fa91f70a758fe8392c476fb00484
#
_entry.id   5558fa91f70a758fe8392c476fb00484
#
_cell.length_a   1.000
_cell.length_b   1.000
_cell.length_c   1.000
_cell.angle_alpha   90.00
_cell.angle_beta   90.00
_cell.angle_gamma   90.00
#
_symmetry.space_group_name_H-M   'P 1'
#
loop_
_entity.id
_entity.type
_entity.pdbx_description
1 polymer ?
#
loop_
_entity_poly.entity_id
_entity_poly.type
_entity_poly.pdbx_seq_one_letter_code
_entity_poly.pdbx_strand_id
1 'polypeptide(L)'
;ETVENLTKDMKYFNYYSQAYGAALSGIVGDYEKETSNGTEKDYGLCWFSPIAKSFPYSCYDDFGAVRTYGYTRPHLGHDLMAAVGTPVVAVESGTVEIMGWNRYGGWRIGIRSADKKRYWYYAHLRQNRPFAENLKEGDKVCAGDVIGYVGRTGYSDTENINGITESHLHLGLELVFDESQKESDNEIWIDVGAITSIVEQNQSEVVRNNATKEFTRKYKFSV
;
A
#
# COMPACT_ATOMS: atom_id res chain seq x y z
N GLU A 1 0.02 -7.94 35.69
CA GLU A 1 1.03 -6.91 35.36
C GLU A 1 0.47 -6.00 34.25
N THR A 2 0.65 -4.70 34.39
CA THR A 2 0.23 -3.73 33.35
C THR A 2 1.45 -3.31 32.54
N VAL A 3 1.23 -2.85 31.30
CA VAL A 3 2.30 -2.28 30.46
C VAL A 3 3.02 -1.16 31.18
N GLU A 4 2.29 -0.31 31.89
CA GLU A 4 2.83 0.82 32.66
C GLU A 4 3.82 0.34 33.74
N ASN A 5 3.50 -0.73 34.48
CA ASN A 5 4.40 -1.31 35.47
C ASN A 5 5.65 -1.94 34.86
N LEU A 6 5.51 -2.58 33.70
CA LEU A 6 6.62 -3.23 32.99
C LEU A 6 7.59 -2.22 32.38
N THR A 7 7.10 -1.05 32.02
CA THR A 7 7.86 -0.06 31.23
C THR A 7 8.31 1.17 31.99
N LYS A 8 7.94 1.30 33.29
CA LYS A 8 8.21 2.48 34.14
C LYS A 8 9.69 2.89 34.18
N ASP A 9 10.61 1.94 34.09
CA ASP A 9 12.05 2.18 34.13
C ASP A 9 12.70 2.21 32.73
N MET A 10 11.91 2.13 31.65
CA MET A 10 12.37 2.17 30.26
C MET A 10 12.38 3.61 29.74
N LYS A 11 13.53 4.27 29.80
CA LYS A 11 13.72 5.70 29.47
C LYS A 11 13.09 6.15 28.14
N TYR A 12 13.10 5.29 27.12
CA TYR A 12 12.65 5.64 25.76
C TYR A 12 11.38 4.89 25.34
N PHE A 13 10.72 4.18 26.26
CA PHE A 13 9.53 3.40 25.94
C PHE A 13 8.45 4.21 25.23
N ASN A 14 8.09 5.37 25.78
CA ASN A 14 7.04 6.22 25.23
C ASN A 14 7.36 6.68 23.79
N TYR A 15 8.62 7.03 23.52
CA TYR A 15 9.07 7.40 22.19
C TYR A 15 8.87 6.26 21.18
N TYR A 16 9.41 5.07 21.50
CA TYR A 16 9.28 3.91 20.60
C TYR A 16 7.84 3.41 20.49
N SER A 17 7.08 3.42 21.59
CA SER A 17 5.67 3.04 21.57
C SER A 17 4.83 3.94 20.66
N GLN A 18 5.09 5.24 20.67
CA GLN A 18 4.41 6.19 19.77
C GLN A 18 4.85 5.99 18.30
N ALA A 19 6.15 5.86 18.04
CA ALA A 19 6.68 5.68 16.69
C ALA A 19 6.18 4.38 16.04
N TYR A 20 6.35 3.24 16.72
CA TYR A 20 5.86 1.95 16.23
C TYR A 20 4.33 1.88 16.20
N GLY A 21 3.64 2.49 17.16
CA GLY A 21 2.20 2.59 17.17
C GLY A 21 1.67 3.37 15.96
N ALA A 22 2.33 4.46 15.57
CA ALA A 22 1.95 5.20 14.36
C ALA A 22 2.16 4.36 13.08
N ALA A 23 3.28 3.63 12.98
CA ALA A 23 3.64 2.86 11.80
C ALA A 23 2.85 1.55 11.67
N LEU A 24 2.57 0.84 12.78
CA LEU A 24 2.13 -0.56 12.78
C LEU A 24 0.76 -0.80 13.41
N SER A 25 0.08 0.23 13.93
CA SER A 25 -1.25 0.06 14.54
C SER A 25 -2.23 -0.57 13.55
N GLY A 26 -2.89 -1.67 13.97
CA GLY A 26 -3.83 -2.41 13.12
C GLY A 26 -3.21 -3.45 12.19
N ILE A 27 -1.88 -3.65 12.20
CA ILE A 27 -1.26 -4.72 11.42
C ILE A 27 -1.70 -6.12 11.89
N VAL A 28 -1.97 -6.26 13.19
CA VAL A 28 -2.50 -7.47 13.82
C VAL A 28 -3.75 -7.11 14.62
N GLY A 29 -4.78 -7.94 14.52
CA GLY A 29 -6.06 -7.73 15.21
C GLY A 29 -7.06 -8.83 14.95
N ASP A 30 -8.28 -8.65 15.48
CA ASP A 30 -9.41 -9.49 15.15
C ASP A 30 -9.92 -9.18 13.76
N TYR A 31 -10.28 -10.21 13.00
CA TYR A 31 -10.87 -10.08 11.67
C TYR A 31 -11.92 -11.13 11.38
N GLU A 32 -12.79 -10.86 10.42
CA GLU A 32 -13.70 -11.82 9.82
C GLU A 32 -13.29 -12.07 8.36
N LYS A 33 -13.25 -13.33 7.96
CA LYS A 33 -12.90 -13.76 6.60
C LYS A 33 -13.92 -14.73 6.06
N GLU A 34 -14.42 -14.49 4.86
CA GLU A 34 -15.16 -15.51 4.11
C GLU A 34 -14.21 -16.60 3.62
N THR A 35 -14.63 -17.84 3.72
CA THR A 35 -13.95 -19.02 3.20
C THR A 35 -14.93 -19.88 2.40
N SER A 36 -14.47 -20.95 1.79
CA SER A 36 -15.37 -21.94 1.15
C SER A 36 -16.35 -22.60 2.12
N ASN A 37 -16.08 -22.54 3.43
CA ASN A 37 -16.85 -23.19 4.50
C ASN A 37 -17.75 -22.21 5.27
N GLY A 38 -17.76 -20.93 4.91
CA GLY A 38 -18.51 -19.86 5.58
C GLY A 38 -17.63 -18.74 6.12
N THR A 39 -18.16 -17.93 7.02
CA THR A 39 -17.40 -16.83 7.65
C THR A 39 -16.68 -17.35 8.90
N GLU A 40 -15.41 -17.10 8.98
CA GLU A 40 -14.52 -17.43 10.10
C GLU A 40 -14.08 -16.13 10.78
N LYS A 41 -14.04 -16.16 12.13
CA LYS A 41 -13.43 -15.10 12.96
C LYS A 41 -12.08 -15.61 13.45
N ASP A 42 -11.07 -14.78 13.34
CA ASP A 42 -9.71 -15.13 13.76
C ASP A 42 -8.96 -13.88 14.24
N TYR A 43 -7.79 -14.11 14.82
CA TYR A 43 -6.87 -13.06 15.26
C TYR A 43 -5.53 -13.25 14.55
N GLY A 44 -5.05 -12.22 13.85
CA GLY A 44 -3.80 -12.33 13.10
C GLY A 44 -3.52 -11.12 12.25
N LEU A 45 -2.80 -11.31 11.12
CA LEU A 45 -2.47 -10.25 10.19
C LEU A 45 -3.74 -9.68 9.52
N CYS A 46 -3.96 -8.39 9.75
CA CYS A 46 -5.04 -7.61 9.13
C CYS A 46 -4.59 -6.89 7.86
N TRP A 47 -3.28 -6.74 7.65
CA TRP A 47 -2.71 -6.16 6.44
C TRP A 47 -2.33 -7.24 5.44
N PHE A 48 -2.37 -6.89 4.15
CA PHE A 48 -2.10 -7.80 3.04
C PHE A 48 -0.86 -7.38 2.25
N SER A 49 -0.22 -8.37 1.60
CA SER A 49 0.77 -8.09 0.56
C SER A 49 0.15 -7.19 -0.51
N PRO A 50 0.86 -6.16 -1.01
CA PRO A 50 0.34 -5.28 -2.04
C PRO A 50 0.13 -5.98 -3.41
N ILE A 51 0.69 -7.18 -3.58
CA ILE A 51 0.53 -7.99 -4.78
C ILE A 51 -0.37 -9.19 -4.47
N ALA A 52 -1.37 -9.42 -5.33
CA ALA A 52 -2.31 -10.53 -5.18
C ALA A 52 -1.61 -11.90 -5.26
N LYS A 53 -2.20 -12.90 -4.59
CA LYS A 53 -1.72 -14.28 -4.55
C LYS A 53 -1.57 -14.87 -5.97
N SER A 54 -0.54 -15.67 -6.16
CA SER A 54 -0.19 -16.35 -7.41
C SER A 54 0.37 -15.44 -8.52
N PHE A 55 0.69 -14.20 -8.22
CA PHE A 55 1.43 -13.32 -9.12
C PHE A 55 2.87 -13.17 -8.60
N PRO A 56 3.88 -13.59 -9.39
CA PRO A 56 5.27 -13.48 -8.96
C PRO A 56 5.73 -12.03 -8.94
N TYR A 57 6.51 -11.68 -7.95
CA TYR A 57 7.20 -10.40 -7.84
C TYR A 57 8.52 -10.55 -7.08
N SER A 58 9.38 -9.55 -7.18
CA SER A 58 10.58 -9.42 -6.36
C SER A 58 10.67 -7.99 -5.81
N CYS A 59 11.23 -7.84 -4.61
CA CYS A 59 11.45 -6.56 -3.96
C CYS A 59 12.94 -6.18 -4.06
N TYR A 60 13.20 -4.89 -4.21
CA TYR A 60 14.51 -4.30 -4.02
C TYR A 60 14.51 -3.49 -2.72
N ASP A 61 15.58 -3.64 -1.94
CA ASP A 61 15.85 -2.79 -0.77
C ASP A 61 16.50 -1.49 -1.27
N ASP A 62 15.67 -0.54 -1.68
CA ASP A 62 16.07 0.68 -2.34
C ASP A 62 15.48 1.95 -1.74
N PHE A 63 14.92 1.87 -0.52
CA PHE A 63 14.48 3.05 0.23
C PHE A 63 15.67 4.01 0.44
N GLY A 64 15.46 5.30 0.16
CA GLY A 64 16.51 6.32 0.24
C GLY A 64 17.51 6.33 -0.93
N ALA A 65 17.45 5.35 -1.84
CA ALA A 65 18.31 5.34 -3.02
C ALA A 65 18.10 6.56 -3.91
N VAL A 66 19.16 7.04 -4.56
CA VAL A 66 19.10 8.26 -5.37
C VAL A 66 18.28 8.05 -6.63
N ARG A 67 17.34 8.94 -6.89
CA ARG A 67 16.60 9.09 -8.14
C ARG A 67 16.93 10.42 -8.79
N THR A 68 17.12 10.45 -10.12
CA THR A 68 17.64 11.60 -10.86
C THR A 68 16.69 12.17 -11.91
N TYR A 69 15.55 11.54 -12.18
CA TYR A 69 14.59 12.11 -13.13
C TYR A 69 14.01 13.43 -12.61
N GLY A 70 14.17 14.49 -13.40
CA GLY A 70 13.76 15.86 -13.09
C GLY A 70 14.72 16.58 -12.14
N TYR A 71 15.00 16.01 -10.99
CA TYR A 71 15.98 16.50 -9.99
C TYR A 71 16.45 15.34 -9.11
N THR A 72 17.53 15.56 -8.38
CA THR A 72 18.05 14.56 -7.45
C THR A 72 17.21 14.52 -6.19
N ARG A 73 16.66 13.34 -5.87
CA ARG A 73 15.82 13.09 -4.69
C ARG A 73 16.04 11.68 -4.15
N PRO A 74 15.73 11.43 -2.85
CA PRO A 74 15.68 10.06 -2.33
C PRO A 74 14.47 9.31 -2.90
N HIS A 75 14.58 7.99 -2.97
CA HIS A 75 13.47 7.08 -3.21
C HIS A 75 12.67 6.89 -1.92
N LEU A 76 11.40 7.28 -1.90
CA LEU A 76 10.56 7.30 -0.70
C LEU A 76 9.55 6.15 -0.70
N GLY A 77 10.04 4.95 -0.97
CA GLY A 77 9.25 3.72 -1.02
C GLY A 77 10.08 2.52 -1.43
N HIS A 78 9.40 1.43 -1.77
CA HIS A 78 9.97 0.21 -2.31
C HIS A 78 9.42 -0.08 -3.70
N ASP A 79 10.28 -0.55 -4.60
CA ASP A 79 9.91 -1.00 -5.92
C ASP A 79 9.69 -2.52 -5.93
N LEU A 80 8.44 -2.95 -6.13
CA LEU A 80 8.06 -4.35 -6.26
C LEU A 80 7.95 -4.69 -7.76
N MET A 81 8.98 -5.37 -8.27
CA MET A 81 9.08 -5.74 -9.68
C MET A 81 8.08 -6.83 -10.02
N ALA A 82 7.11 -6.52 -10.88
CA ALA A 82 6.06 -7.43 -11.30
C ALA A 82 5.62 -7.13 -12.73
N ALA A 83 4.99 -8.10 -13.39
CA ALA A 83 4.51 -7.93 -14.77
C ALA A 83 3.40 -6.87 -14.87
N VAL A 84 3.35 -6.15 -15.99
CA VAL A 84 2.25 -5.23 -16.28
C VAL A 84 0.91 -5.96 -16.22
N GLY A 85 -0.06 -5.38 -15.48
CA GLY A 85 -1.38 -5.96 -15.28
C GLY A 85 -1.50 -6.89 -14.08
N THR A 86 -0.41 -7.12 -13.33
CA THR A 86 -0.48 -7.79 -12.02
C THR A 86 -1.42 -7.01 -11.10
N PRO A 87 -2.42 -7.68 -10.45
CA PRO A 87 -3.33 -6.99 -9.54
C PRO A 87 -2.62 -6.44 -8.30
N VAL A 88 -2.83 -5.16 -8.06
CA VAL A 88 -2.41 -4.44 -6.85
C VAL A 88 -3.57 -4.43 -5.87
N VAL A 89 -3.30 -4.74 -4.61
CA VAL A 89 -4.31 -4.75 -3.56
C VAL A 89 -3.97 -3.75 -2.46
N ALA A 90 -5.00 -3.28 -1.76
CA ALA A 90 -4.82 -2.42 -0.60
C ALA A 90 -4.09 -3.18 0.52
N VAL A 91 -2.98 -2.64 1.01
CA VAL A 91 -2.23 -3.22 2.14
C VAL A 91 -3.05 -3.15 3.41
N GLU A 92 -3.65 -2.01 3.69
CA GLU A 92 -4.44 -1.69 4.86
C GLU A 92 -5.84 -1.21 4.45
N SER A 93 -6.84 -1.46 5.29
CA SER A 93 -8.19 -0.90 5.12
C SER A 93 -8.16 0.62 5.31
N GLY A 94 -8.90 1.34 4.45
CA GLY A 94 -8.89 2.78 4.52
C GLY A 94 -9.86 3.45 3.56
N THR A 95 -9.61 4.72 3.28
CA THR A 95 -10.36 5.52 2.32
C THR A 95 -9.45 5.92 1.17
N VAL A 96 -9.89 5.75 -0.04
CA VAL A 96 -9.20 6.26 -1.24
C VAL A 96 -9.20 7.78 -1.17
N GLU A 97 -8.05 8.37 -0.94
CA GLU A 97 -7.93 9.81 -0.75
C GLU A 97 -7.58 10.53 -2.06
N ILE A 98 -6.71 9.91 -2.86
CA ILE A 98 -6.28 10.45 -4.15
C ILE A 98 -6.27 9.33 -5.20
N MET A 99 -6.76 9.64 -6.38
CA MET A 99 -6.55 8.85 -7.60
C MET A 99 -6.20 9.81 -8.74
N GLY A 100 -5.23 9.45 -9.56
CA GLY A 100 -4.92 10.30 -10.71
C GLY A 100 -3.47 10.22 -11.17
N TRP A 101 -3.09 11.18 -11.98
CA TRP A 101 -1.77 11.30 -12.58
C TRP A 101 -0.90 12.30 -11.83
N ASN A 102 0.38 11.98 -11.69
CA ASN A 102 1.40 12.99 -11.49
C ASN A 102 2.64 12.66 -12.34
N ARG A 103 3.50 13.66 -12.53
CA ARG A 103 4.70 13.58 -13.36
C ARG A 103 5.64 12.43 -13.00
N TYR A 104 5.84 12.18 -11.70
CA TYR A 104 6.81 11.19 -11.22
C TYR A 104 6.19 9.80 -11.07
N GLY A 105 5.10 9.69 -10.35
CA GLY A 105 4.44 8.41 -10.06
C GLY A 105 3.55 7.87 -11.18
N GLY A 106 3.27 8.69 -12.21
CA GLY A 106 2.30 8.32 -13.24
C GLY A 106 0.90 8.16 -12.67
N TRP A 107 0.17 7.12 -13.08
CA TRP A 107 -1.09 6.75 -12.46
C TRP A 107 -0.83 6.24 -11.05
N ARG A 108 -1.50 6.83 -10.08
CA ARG A 108 -1.31 6.58 -8.66
C ARG A 108 -2.60 6.51 -7.88
N ILE A 109 -2.56 5.80 -6.74
CA ILE A 109 -3.61 5.78 -5.72
C ILE A 109 -2.97 6.09 -4.37
N GLY A 110 -3.63 6.94 -3.58
CA GLY A 110 -3.33 7.18 -2.19
C GLY A 110 -4.46 6.70 -1.30
N ILE A 111 -4.18 5.87 -0.29
CA ILE A 111 -5.15 5.36 0.66
C ILE A 111 -4.80 5.83 2.07
N ARG A 112 -5.73 6.53 2.69
CA ARG A 112 -5.62 6.96 4.08
C ARG A 112 -6.19 5.90 5.01
N SER A 113 -5.41 5.45 6.01
CA SER A 113 -5.87 4.52 7.05
C SER A 113 -7.08 5.06 7.82
N ALA A 114 -7.84 4.16 8.45
CA ALA A 114 -9.04 4.54 9.21
C ALA A 114 -8.75 5.49 10.38
N ASP A 115 -7.59 5.36 11.04
CA ASP A 115 -7.11 6.23 12.11
C ASP A 115 -6.42 7.51 11.60
N LYS A 116 -6.33 7.70 10.28
CA LYS A 116 -5.76 8.84 9.56
C LYS A 116 -4.25 9.08 9.78
N LYS A 117 -3.53 8.13 10.37
CA LYS A 117 -2.11 8.30 10.69
C LYS A 117 -1.18 7.79 9.60
N ARG A 118 -1.67 6.96 8.68
CA ARG A 118 -0.91 6.36 7.59
C ARG A 118 -1.53 6.72 6.25
N TYR A 119 -0.66 7.04 5.30
CA TYR A 119 -1.02 7.27 3.91
C TYR A 119 -0.20 6.33 3.03
N TRP A 120 -0.88 5.32 2.49
CA TRP A 120 -0.30 4.36 1.57
C TRP A 120 -0.34 4.88 0.14
N TYR A 121 0.82 4.91 -0.51
CA TYR A 121 1.00 5.41 -1.86
C TYR A 121 1.37 4.29 -2.81
N TYR A 122 0.57 4.12 -3.86
CA TYR A 122 0.73 3.10 -4.90
C TYR A 122 0.90 3.80 -6.24
N ALA A 123 2.05 3.64 -6.90
CA ALA A 123 2.36 4.37 -8.13
C ALA A 123 2.84 3.47 -9.27
N HIS A 124 3.07 4.08 -10.43
CA HIS A 124 3.45 3.45 -11.68
C HIS A 124 2.42 2.44 -12.20
N LEU A 125 1.13 2.69 -11.92
CA LEU A 125 0.07 1.83 -12.36
C LEU A 125 -0.03 1.78 -13.88
N ARG A 126 -0.73 0.77 -14.42
CA ARG A 126 -0.78 0.53 -15.88
C ARG A 126 -1.45 1.67 -16.65
N GLN A 127 -1.05 1.81 -17.90
CA GLN A 127 -1.62 2.75 -18.86
C GLN A 127 -3.09 2.41 -19.19
N ASN A 128 -3.90 3.41 -19.50
CA ASN A 128 -5.29 3.37 -19.97
C ASN A 128 -6.32 2.90 -18.93
N ARG A 129 -6.03 1.87 -18.15
CA ARG A 129 -6.94 1.28 -17.15
C ARG A 129 -6.17 0.99 -15.86
N PRO A 130 -5.70 2.04 -15.16
CA PRO A 130 -4.80 1.88 -14.02
C PRO A 130 -5.51 1.30 -12.78
N PHE A 131 -6.78 1.66 -12.61
CA PHE A 131 -7.54 1.40 -11.39
C PHE A 131 -8.48 0.20 -11.54
N ALA A 132 -8.90 -0.36 -10.41
CA ALA A 132 -9.99 -1.32 -10.36
C ALA A 132 -11.30 -0.67 -10.85
N GLU A 133 -12.18 -1.49 -11.44
CA GLU A 133 -13.44 -1.02 -12.00
C GLU A 133 -14.32 -0.38 -10.92
N ASN A 134 -14.88 0.79 -11.24
CA ASN A 134 -15.76 1.60 -10.38
C ASN A 134 -15.11 2.19 -9.11
N LEU A 135 -13.82 2.00 -8.87
CA LEU A 135 -13.12 2.63 -7.74
C LEU A 135 -12.97 4.13 -7.99
N LYS A 136 -13.24 4.94 -6.97
CA LYS A 136 -13.15 6.40 -7.01
C LYS A 136 -12.66 6.97 -5.67
N GLU A 137 -12.24 8.22 -5.70
CA GLU A 137 -11.91 8.97 -4.49
C GLU A 137 -13.11 9.05 -3.54
N GLY A 138 -12.84 8.90 -2.26
CA GLY A 138 -13.84 8.82 -1.20
C GLY A 138 -14.35 7.41 -0.90
N ASP A 139 -14.09 6.42 -1.75
CA ASP A 139 -14.51 5.03 -1.49
C ASP A 139 -13.70 4.43 -0.35
N LYS A 140 -14.38 3.62 0.45
CA LYS A 140 -13.73 2.77 1.45
C LYS A 140 -13.28 1.46 0.79
N VAL A 141 -12.06 1.06 1.11
CA VAL A 141 -11.47 -0.21 0.69
C VAL A 141 -11.08 -1.04 1.90
N CYS A 142 -11.26 -2.34 1.81
CA CYS A 142 -10.74 -3.28 2.80
C CYS A 142 -9.34 -3.75 2.41
N ALA A 143 -8.51 -4.02 3.40
CA ALA A 143 -7.20 -4.63 3.17
C ALA A 143 -7.35 -5.90 2.32
N GLY A 144 -6.59 -6.02 1.23
CA GLY A 144 -6.67 -7.11 0.25
C GLY A 144 -7.67 -6.90 -0.90
N ASP A 145 -8.42 -5.80 -0.96
CA ASP A 145 -9.24 -5.45 -2.13
C ASP A 145 -8.35 -5.05 -3.31
N VAL A 146 -8.71 -5.47 -4.52
CA VAL A 146 -8.01 -5.03 -5.73
C VAL A 146 -8.30 -3.55 -5.96
N ILE A 147 -7.24 -2.74 -6.03
CA ILE A 147 -7.33 -1.29 -6.21
C ILE A 147 -6.80 -0.81 -7.56
N GLY A 148 -5.94 -1.60 -8.21
CA GLY A 148 -5.33 -1.23 -9.47
C GLY A 148 -4.43 -2.32 -10.02
N TYR A 149 -3.57 -1.95 -10.95
CA TYR A 149 -2.71 -2.90 -11.68
C TYR A 149 -1.33 -2.34 -11.91
N VAL A 150 -0.32 -3.17 -11.72
CA VAL A 150 1.08 -2.82 -11.99
C VAL A 150 1.26 -2.36 -13.43
N GLY A 151 2.07 -1.34 -13.62
CA GLY A 151 2.39 -0.78 -14.93
C GLY A 151 3.81 -0.25 -15.04
N ARG A 152 3.97 0.81 -15.83
CA ARG A 152 5.23 1.52 -16.09
C ARG A 152 4.99 3.02 -16.32
N THR A 153 3.85 3.54 -15.90
CA THR A 153 3.51 4.93 -16.13
C THR A 153 4.28 5.87 -15.21
N GLY A 154 4.45 7.11 -15.62
CA GLY A 154 5.21 8.13 -14.91
C GLY A 154 6.46 8.58 -15.67
N TYR A 155 7.26 9.39 -14.99
CA TYR A 155 8.43 10.05 -15.56
C TYR A 155 8.11 10.77 -16.89
N SER A 156 6.98 11.49 -16.89
CA SER A 156 6.47 12.21 -18.05
C SER A 156 5.54 13.35 -17.62
N ASP A 157 5.67 14.51 -18.26
CA ASP A 157 4.71 15.61 -18.10
C ASP A 157 3.38 15.34 -18.86
N THR A 158 3.42 14.41 -19.82
CA THR A 158 2.22 13.99 -20.55
C THR A 158 1.57 12.83 -19.82
N GLU A 159 0.28 12.97 -19.53
CA GLU A 159 -0.52 11.95 -18.87
C GLU A 159 -0.56 10.65 -19.68
N ASN A 160 -0.66 9.54 -18.96
CA ASN A 160 -0.87 8.20 -19.52
C ASN A 160 0.30 7.69 -20.37
N ILE A 161 1.53 8.12 -20.09
CA ILE A 161 2.75 7.67 -20.77
C ILE A 161 3.50 6.64 -19.92
N ASN A 162 3.98 5.57 -20.55
CA ASN A 162 4.90 4.59 -19.98
C ASN A 162 6.34 5.11 -20.07
N GLY A 163 6.72 6.00 -19.16
CA GLY A 163 8.07 6.60 -19.12
C GLY A 163 9.12 5.75 -18.39
N ILE A 164 8.71 4.64 -17.78
CA ILE A 164 9.57 3.76 -16.98
C ILE A 164 9.88 2.50 -17.77
N THR A 165 11.13 2.06 -17.73
CA THR A 165 11.60 0.89 -18.50
C THR A 165 11.12 -0.41 -17.90
N GLU A 166 11.34 -0.60 -16.59
CA GLU A 166 11.00 -1.85 -15.89
C GLU A 166 9.64 -1.73 -15.19
N SER A 167 8.77 -2.71 -15.39
CA SER A 167 7.45 -2.72 -14.75
C SER A 167 7.56 -3.05 -13.27
N HIS A 168 6.99 -2.18 -12.45
CA HIS A 168 6.96 -2.36 -10.99
C HIS A 168 5.80 -1.59 -10.35
N LEU A 169 5.46 -1.97 -9.14
CA LEU A 169 4.70 -1.16 -8.22
C LEU A 169 5.67 -0.39 -7.33
N HIS A 170 5.61 0.93 -7.33
CA HIS A 170 6.21 1.72 -6.27
C HIS A 170 5.22 1.79 -5.10
N LEU A 171 5.65 1.32 -3.93
CA LEU A 171 4.87 1.32 -2.69
C LEU A 171 5.55 2.22 -1.66
N GLY A 172 4.86 3.26 -1.22
CA GLY A 172 5.32 4.15 -0.15
C GLY A 172 4.35 4.17 1.02
N LEU A 173 4.87 4.52 2.20
CA LEU A 173 4.09 4.76 3.40
C LEU A 173 4.54 6.05 4.06
N GLU A 174 3.64 7.02 4.13
CA GLU A 174 3.83 8.29 4.85
C GLU A 174 3.09 8.24 6.19
N LEU A 175 3.77 8.68 7.25
CA LEU A 175 3.14 8.93 8.55
C LEU A 175 2.64 10.37 8.60
N VAL A 176 1.35 10.53 8.88
CA VAL A 176 0.69 11.84 8.90
C VAL A 176 0.19 12.13 10.30
N PHE A 177 0.83 13.07 10.98
CA PHE A 177 0.42 13.58 12.29
C PHE A 177 -0.36 14.89 12.19
N ASP A 178 -0.16 15.62 11.07
CA ASP A 178 -0.84 16.86 10.75
C ASP A 178 -1.05 16.94 9.23
N GLU A 179 -2.20 17.40 8.76
CA GLU A 179 -2.52 17.49 7.33
C GLU A 179 -1.59 18.44 6.55
N SER A 180 -0.95 19.40 7.24
CA SER A 180 0.04 20.29 6.62
C SER A 180 1.35 19.60 6.23
N GLN A 181 1.59 18.35 6.69
CA GLN A 181 2.77 17.57 6.30
C GLN A 181 2.68 17.10 4.86
N LYS A 182 1.49 16.78 4.39
CA LYS A 182 1.26 16.22 3.06
C LYS A 182 1.60 17.22 1.96
N GLU A 183 2.28 16.72 0.93
CA GLU A 183 2.74 17.51 -0.22
C GLU A 183 3.61 18.73 0.19
N SER A 184 4.36 18.60 1.30
CA SER A 184 5.25 19.61 1.84
C SER A 184 6.67 19.05 2.05
N ASP A 185 7.59 19.91 2.48
CA ASP A 185 8.96 19.49 2.85
C ASP A 185 9.02 18.75 4.21
N ASN A 186 7.87 18.60 4.90
CA ASN A 186 7.76 17.95 6.20
C ASN A 186 7.14 16.54 6.13
N GLU A 187 7.05 15.95 4.97
CA GLU A 187 6.57 14.57 4.78
C GLU A 187 7.46 13.58 5.55
N ILE A 188 6.84 12.59 6.18
CA ILE A 188 7.54 11.54 6.95
C ILE A 188 7.31 10.20 6.27
N TRP A 189 8.10 9.92 5.26
CA TRP A 189 8.13 8.62 4.59
C TRP A 189 8.98 7.64 5.37
N ILE A 190 8.48 6.41 5.51
CA ILE A 190 9.19 5.34 6.21
C ILE A 190 9.52 4.19 5.27
N ASP A 191 10.62 3.50 5.60
CA ASP A 191 10.99 2.26 4.93
C ASP A 191 9.95 1.17 5.18
N VAL A 192 9.33 0.67 4.11
CA VAL A 192 8.28 -0.36 4.16
C VAL A 192 8.82 -1.78 3.93
N GLY A 193 10.13 -1.98 3.77
CA GLY A 193 10.74 -3.28 3.46
C GLY A 193 10.42 -4.35 4.50
N ALA A 194 10.56 -4.03 5.79
CA ALA A 194 10.21 -4.96 6.86
C ALA A 194 8.69 -5.24 6.90
N ILE A 195 7.85 -4.24 6.64
CA ILE A 195 6.39 -4.41 6.61
C ILE A 195 6.00 -5.31 5.45
N THR A 196 6.51 -5.06 4.24
CA THR A 196 6.22 -5.88 3.05
C THR A 196 6.63 -7.32 3.25
N SER A 197 7.79 -7.59 3.89
CA SER A 197 8.26 -8.94 4.21
C SER A 197 7.33 -9.67 5.19
N ILE A 198 6.75 -8.97 6.17
CA ILE A 198 5.79 -9.55 7.12
C ILE A 198 4.48 -9.88 6.41
N VAL A 199 3.91 -8.93 5.65
CA VAL A 199 2.61 -9.09 5.01
C VAL A 199 2.63 -10.01 3.78
N GLU A 200 3.82 -10.36 3.25
CA GLU A 200 3.97 -11.37 2.19
C GLU A 200 3.32 -12.71 2.55
N GLN A 201 3.22 -13.03 3.85
CA GLN A 201 2.55 -14.23 4.35
C GLN A 201 1.02 -14.15 4.22
N ASN A 202 0.44 -12.95 4.02
CA ASN A 202 -0.99 -12.72 3.90
C ASN A 202 -1.35 -12.13 2.53
N GLN A 203 -1.53 -12.99 1.54
CA GLN A 203 -1.83 -12.61 0.16
C GLN A 203 -3.32 -12.76 -0.15
N SER A 204 -3.89 -11.76 -0.83
CA SER A 204 -5.29 -11.80 -1.26
C SER A 204 -5.48 -12.71 -2.48
N GLU A 205 -6.40 -13.68 -2.37
CA GLU A 205 -6.86 -14.46 -3.54
C GLU A 205 -7.80 -13.63 -4.39
N VAL A 206 -7.60 -13.69 -5.71
CA VAL A 206 -8.39 -12.93 -6.67
C VAL A 206 -9.02 -13.82 -7.74
N VAL A 207 -10.14 -13.36 -8.30
CA VAL A 207 -10.85 -14.02 -9.39
C VAL A 207 -10.86 -13.09 -10.59
N ARG A 208 -10.50 -13.64 -11.75
CA ARG A 208 -10.51 -12.90 -13.02
C ARG A 208 -11.89 -12.94 -13.67
N ASN A 209 -12.41 -11.78 -14.01
CA ASN A 209 -13.54 -11.65 -14.92
C ASN A 209 -13.06 -11.88 -16.36
N ASN A 210 -13.58 -12.91 -17.02
CA ASN A 210 -13.14 -13.28 -18.38
C ASN A 210 -13.59 -12.28 -19.46
N ALA A 211 -14.66 -11.53 -19.24
CA ALA A 211 -15.15 -10.52 -20.17
C ALA A 211 -14.33 -9.23 -20.10
N THR A 212 -14.14 -8.69 -18.90
CA THR A 212 -13.44 -7.41 -18.70
C THR A 212 -11.93 -7.57 -18.56
N LYS A 213 -11.46 -8.79 -18.25
CA LYS A 213 -10.06 -9.13 -17.88
C LYS A 213 -9.60 -8.50 -16.56
N GLU A 214 -10.51 -7.91 -15.82
CA GLU A 214 -10.25 -7.34 -14.50
C GLU A 214 -10.29 -8.40 -13.41
N PHE A 215 -9.72 -8.09 -12.26
CA PHE A 215 -9.70 -8.95 -11.10
C PHE A 215 -10.50 -8.35 -9.95
N THR A 216 -11.14 -9.22 -9.17
CA THR A 216 -11.80 -8.89 -7.91
C THR A 216 -11.33 -9.84 -6.84
N ARG A 217 -11.41 -9.42 -5.58
CA ARG A 217 -11.14 -10.27 -4.45
C ARG A 217 -12.07 -11.47 -4.43
N LYS A 218 -11.55 -12.65 -4.09
CA LYS A 218 -12.31 -13.90 -4.07
C LYS A 218 -13.16 -14.05 -2.80
N TYR A 219 -12.59 -13.72 -1.64
CA TYR A 219 -13.23 -13.86 -0.34
C TYR A 219 -13.27 -12.50 0.37
N LYS A 220 -14.42 -12.15 0.96
CA LYS A 220 -14.52 -10.93 1.76
C LYS A 220 -13.69 -11.03 3.02
N PHE A 221 -13.26 -9.88 3.49
CA PHE A 221 -12.48 -9.69 4.70
C PHE A 221 -12.91 -8.37 5.34
N SER A 222 -12.99 -8.35 6.66
CA SER A 222 -13.28 -7.13 7.42
C SER A 222 -12.52 -7.15 8.75
N VAL A 223 -12.12 -5.99 9.20
CA VAL A 223 -11.45 -5.73 10.49
C VAL A 223 -12.37 -4.88 11.32
#